data_fa121b51e2920a728a341047600d9f42
#
_entry.id   fa121b51e2920a728a341047600d9f42
#
_cell.length_a   1.000
_cell.length_b   1.000
_cell.length_c   1.000
_cell.angle_alpha   90.00
_cell.angle_beta   90.00
_cell.angle_gamma   90.00
#
_symmetry.space_group_name_H-M   'P 1'
#
loop_
_entity.id
_entity.type
_entity.pdbx_description
1 polymer ?
#
loop_
_entity_poly.entity_id
_entity_poly.type
_entity_poly.pdbx_seq_one_letter_code
_entity_poly.pdbx_strand_id
1 'polypeptide(L)'
;MDRQLRIQDGVAQLLKGVRRAQGSLTLSTLEAQAVYAGATLIDLKPDENNRAKELIEFFMIAANGVVARFLESHGRSSLRRALPAPERWDRIVALARDCGESLPAAPAARALSAFLLKRQQAAPAQFPDLSLAVVKLLGAGEYVLKRPGQPCAGHFGLALNDYAHATAPNRRFPDVITQRLLKAALAGAAAPYGDEQLSALGEHCTLQERNAAKVERQVRKSAAALLLQAHVGEQFDALVTGVSDKGTWVRISKPLAEGRLVQGFAGLDVGDTVRVQLTHTDVQRGFIDFARTH
;
A
#
# COMPACT_ATOMS: atom_id res chain seq x y z
N MET A 1 13.51 -1.16 -30.13
CA MET A 1 13.08 -0.90 -28.74
C MET A 1 11.57 -0.59 -28.67
N ASP A 2 11.03 0.37 -29.40
CA ASP A 2 9.61 0.77 -29.38
C ASP A 2 8.64 -0.40 -29.62
N ARG A 3 8.85 -1.24 -30.65
CA ARG A 3 8.01 -2.42 -30.93
C ARG A 3 7.93 -3.40 -29.74
N GLN A 4 9.05 -3.62 -29.04
CA GLN A 4 9.08 -4.55 -27.90
C GLN A 4 8.31 -3.96 -26.70
N LEU A 5 8.47 -2.66 -26.43
CA LEU A 5 7.72 -1.98 -25.37
C LEU A 5 6.22 -2.02 -25.63
N ARG A 6 5.77 -1.83 -26.88
CA ARG A 6 4.34 -1.95 -27.25
C ARG A 6 3.79 -3.36 -27.03
N ILE A 7 4.56 -4.40 -27.39
CA ILE A 7 4.17 -5.80 -27.14
C ILE A 7 4.06 -6.04 -25.64
N GLN A 8 5.06 -5.64 -24.87
CA GLN A 8 5.06 -5.78 -23.42
C GLN A 8 3.88 -5.04 -22.77
N ASP A 9 3.62 -3.81 -23.20
CA ASP A 9 2.47 -3.05 -22.71
C ASP A 9 1.14 -3.76 -23.04
N GLY A 10 0.98 -4.28 -24.26
CA GLY A 10 -0.19 -5.08 -24.63
C GLY A 10 -0.39 -6.28 -23.70
N VAL A 11 0.67 -7.04 -23.41
CA VAL A 11 0.62 -8.17 -22.47
C VAL A 11 0.28 -7.70 -21.05
N ALA A 12 0.88 -6.59 -20.59
CA ALA A 12 0.57 -6.03 -19.26
C ALA A 12 -0.91 -5.66 -19.13
N GLN A 13 -1.54 -5.10 -20.18
CA GLN A 13 -2.97 -4.79 -20.16
C GLN A 13 -3.85 -6.05 -20.15
N LEU A 14 -3.46 -7.12 -20.83
CA LEU A 14 -4.16 -8.40 -20.72
C LEU A 14 -4.06 -8.97 -19.30
N LEU A 15 -2.87 -8.96 -18.69
CA LEU A 15 -2.66 -9.37 -17.30
C LEU A 15 -3.51 -8.50 -16.34
N LYS A 16 -3.58 -7.19 -16.54
CA LYS A 16 -4.43 -6.27 -15.79
C LYS A 16 -5.90 -6.66 -15.88
N GLY A 17 -6.39 -6.96 -17.08
CA GLY A 17 -7.75 -7.42 -17.32
C GLY A 17 -8.08 -8.70 -16.55
N VAL A 18 -7.22 -9.72 -16.64
CA VAL A 18 -7.37 -10.99 -15.91
C VAL A 18 -7.38 -10.75 -14.39
N ARG A 19 -6.47 -9.91 -13.88
CA ARG A 19 -6.38 -9.60 -12.44
C ARG A 19 -7.65 -8.90 -11.92
N ARG A 20 -8.17 -7.93 -12.68
CA ARG A 20 -9.44 -7.26 -12.36
C ARG A 20 -10.60 -8.23 -12.31
N ALA A 21 -10.72 -9.12 -13.28
CA ALA A 21 -11.76 -10.15 -13.30
C ALA A 21 -11.69 -11.11 -12.09
N GLN A 22 -10.48 -11.34 -11.55
CA GLN A 22 -10.25 -12.11 -10.33
C GLN A 22 -10.55 -11.33 -9.04
N GLY A 23 -10.75 -10.01 -9.10
CA GLY A 23 -11.05 -9.16 -7.95
C GLY A 23 -9.84 -8.45 -7.34
N SER A 24 -8.74 -8.33 -8.08
CA SER A 24 -7.60 -7.48 -7.68
C SER A 24 -8.06 -6.04 -7.49
N LEU A 25 -7.70 -5.41 -6.36
CA LEU A 25 -8.07 -4.04 -6.06
C LEU A 25 -7.29 -3.08 -6.94
N THR A 26 -7.98 -2.07 -7.46
CA THR A 26 -7.36 -0.89 -8.09
C THR A 26 -7.45 0.25 -7.09
N LEU A 27 -6.32 0.67 -6.56
CA LEU A 27 -6.19 1.74 -5.58
C LEU A 27 -5.28 2.83 -6.16
N SER A 28 -5.62 4.07 -5.89
CA SER A 28 -4.84 5.24 -6.31
C SER A 28 -4.53 6.08 -5.08
N THR A 29 -3.42 5.79 -4.43
CA THR A 29 -2.95 6.61 -3.29
C THR A 29 -2.01 7.70 -3.80
N LEU A 30 -2.20 8.91 -3.31
CA LEU A 30 -1.28 10.01 -3.54
C LEU A 30 -0.10 9.85 -2.58
N GLU A 31 1.05 9.40 -3.08
CA GLU A 31 2.30 9.44 -2.34
C GLU A 31 3.03 10.74 -2.65
N ALA A 32 3.47 11.45 -1.60
CA ALA A 32 4.22 12.68 -1.79
C ALA A 32 5.67 12.38 -2.17
N GLN A 33 6.12 12.93 -3.28
CA GLN A 33 7.52 12.97 -3.68
C GLN A 33 8.10 14.36 -3.43
N ALA A 34 9.24 14.41 -2.76
CA ALA A 34 9.96 15.64 -2.52
C ALA A 34 10.60 16.17 -3.82
N VAL A 35 10.34 17.42 -4.15
CA VAL A 35 10.93 18.12 -5.30
C VAL A 35 11.98 19.08 -4.81
N TYR A 36 13.19 18.97 -5.36
CA TYR A 36 14.32 19.78 -4.96
C TYR A 36 14.77 20.71 -6.10
N ALA A 37 15.18 21.92 -5.75
CA ALA A 37 16.00 22.80 -6.58
C ALA A 37 17.41 22.87 -5.96
N GLY A 38 18.36 22.13 -6.54
CA GLY A 38 19.66 21.89 -5.88
C GLY A 38 19.48 21.12 -4.57
N ALA A 39 19.92 21.70 -3.46
CA ALA A 39 19.77 21.14 -2.11
C ALA A 39 18.50 21.63 -1.38
N THR A 40 17.72 22.54 -1.97
CA THR A 40 16.55 23.15 -1.34
C THR A 40 15.29 22.40 -1.71
N LEU A 41 14.53 21.95 -0.72
CA LEU A 41 13.19 21.38 -0.90
C LEU A 41 12.21 22.51 -1.29
N ILE A 42 11.58 22.37 -2.45
CA ILE A 42 10.68 23.41 -3.00
C ILE A 42 9.22 22.99 -3.07
N ASP A 43 8.93 21.69 -3.10
CA ASP A 43 7.55 21.20 -3.21
C ASP A 43 7.42 19.73 -2.78
N LEU A 44 6.18 19.31 -2.52
CA LEU A 44 5.77 17.91 -2.37
C LEU A 44 4.69 17.62 -3.41
N LYS A 45 5.04 16.86 -4.44
CA LYS A 45 4.11 16.50 -5.54
C LYS A 45 3.62 15.08 -5.38
N PRO A 46 2.36 14.78 -5.76
CA PRO A 46 1.91 13.41 -5.83
C PRO A 46 2.70 12.61 -6.88
N ASP A 47 3.11 11.38 -6.51
CA ASP A 47 3.69 10.44 -7.46
C ASP A 47 2.60 9.85 -8.35
N GLU A 48 2.51 10.33 -9.58
CA GLU A 48 1.51 9.90 -10.54
C GLU A 48 1.83 8.51 -11.10
N ASN A 49 0.80 7.66 -11.18
CA ASN A 49 0.91 6.38 -11.86
C ASN A 49 0.96 6.60 -13.38
N ASN A 50 1.72 5.78 -14.09
CA ASN A 50 1.83 5.84 -15.54
C ASN A 50 1.95 4.44 -16.16
N ARG A 51 1.84 4.36 -17.50
CA ARG A 51 1.85 3.09 -18.26
C ARG A 51 3.13 2.27 -18.04
N ALA A 52 4.27 2.91 -17.86
CA ALA A 52 5.54 2.21 -17.61
C ALA A 52 5.56 1.56 -16.23
N LYS A 53 5.06 2.25 -15.20
CA LYS A 53 4.89 1.69 -13.85
C LYS A 53 3.92 0.50 -13.88
N GLU A 54 2.78 0.64 -14.55
CA GLU A 54 1.80 -0.46 -14.71
C GLU A 54 2.41 -1.68 -15.42
N LEU A 55 3.17 -1.47 -16.49
CA LEU A 55 3.85 -2.55 -17.21
C LEU A 55 4.73 -3.36 -16.24
N ILE A 56 5.61 -2.70 -15.50
CA ILE A 56 6.50 -3.36 -14.54
C ILE A 56 5.70 -4.05 -13.44
N GLU A 57 4.67 -3.41 -12.89
CA GLU A 57 3.82 -3.95 -11.84
C GLU A 57 3.19 -5.29 -12.25
N PHE A 58 2.52 -5.35 -13.42
CA PHE A 58 1.82 -6.56 -13.84
C PHE A 58 2.76 -7.70 -14.20
N PHE A 59 3.92 -7.41 -14.80
CA PHE A 59 4.96 -8.43 -15.01
C PHE A 59 5.54 -8.94 -13.68
N MET A 60 5.82 -8.06 -12.72
CA MET A 60 6.28 -8.45 -11.39
C MET A 60 5.26 -9.35 -10.67
N ILE A 61 3.98 -8.97 -10.68
CA ILE A 61 2.91 -9.77 -10.06
C ILE A 61 2.84 -11.15 -10.72
N ALA A 62 2.87 -11.23 -12.04
CA ALA A 62 2.82 -12.48 -12.77
C ALA A 62 4.04 -13.37 -12.44
N ALA A 63 5.26 -12.84 -12.51
CA ALA A 63 6.49 -13.57 -12.20
C ALA A 63 6.51 -14.06 -10.75
N ASN A 64 6.15 -13.22 -9.79
CA ASN A 64 6.06 -13.57 -8.38
C ASN A 64 5.05 -14.72 -8.13
N GLY A 65 3.90 -14.69 -8.80
CA GLY A 65 2.91 -15.77 -8.72
C GLY A 65 3.40 -17.08 -9.36
N VAL A 66 4.12 -17.01 -10.51
CA VAL A 66 4.71 -18.18 -11.15
C VAL A 66 5.75 -18.84 -10.25
N VAL A 67 6.68 -18.06 -9.70
CA VAL A 67 7.72 -18.58 -8.79
C VAL A 67 7.08 -19.20 -7.54
N ALA A 68 6.05 -18.59 -6.98
CA ALA A 68 5.34 -19.14 -5.83
C ALA A 68 4.77 -20.53 -6.11
N ARG A 69 4.03 -20.67 -7.24
CA ARG A 69 3.46 -21.97 -7.65
C ARG A 69 4.52 -23.00 -8.06
N PHE A 70 5.61 -22.55 -8.70
CA PHE A 70 6.72 -23.42 -9.04
C PHE A 70 7.34 -24.08 -7.81
N LEU A 71 7.65 -23.29 -6.76
CA LEU A 71 8.19 -23.82 -5.50
C LEU A 71 7.20 -24.79 -4.84
N GLU A 72 5.91 -24.48 -4.83
CA GLU A 72 4.87 -25.36 -4.31
C GLU A 72 4.81 -26.69 -5.05
N SER A 73 4.79 -26.67 -6.39
CA SER A 73 4.71 -27.88 -7.21
C SER A 73 5.98 -28.77 -7.11
N HIS A 74 7.10 -28.20 -6.66
CA HIS A 74 8.34 -28.93 -6.40
C HIS A 74 8.51 -29.34 -4.92
N GLY A 75 7.44 -29.26 -4.13
CA GLY A 75 7.46 -29.66 -2.72
C GLY A 75 8.39 -28.81 -1.85
N ARG A 76 8.59 -27.53 -2.19
CA ARG A 76 9.49 -26.64 -1.48
C ARG A 76 8.75 -25.69 -0.54
N SER A 77 9.13 -25.69 0.72
CA SER A 77 8.75 -24.63 1.66
C SER A 77 9.31 -23.28 1.17
N SER A 78 8.55 -22.21 1.36
CA SER A 78 8.94 -20.89 0.87
C SER A 78 8.27 -19.76 1.64
N LEU A 79 8.78 -18.53 1.51
CA LEU A 79 8.14 -17.34 2.03
C LEU A 79 7.06 -16.86 1.08
N ARG A 80 5.87 -16.58 1.62
CA ARG A 80 4.77 -15.92 0.90
C ARG A 80 4.61 -14.49 1.40
N ARG A 81 4.27 -13.59 0.49
CA ARG A 81 3.80 -12.26 0.84
C ARG A 81 2.29 -12.32 1.03
N ALA A 82 1.85 -12.34 2.28
CA ALA A 82 0.45 -12.40 2.65
C ALA A 82 -0.09 -11.01 3.01
N LEU A 83 -1.34 -10.77 2.67
CA LEU A 83 -2.19 -9.70 3.18
C LEU A 83 -3.53 -10.34 3.52
N PRO A 84 -3.80 -10.67 4.78
CA PRO A 84 -5.06 -11.27 5.19
C PRO A 84 -6.26 -10.40 4.84
N ALA A 85 -7.46 -10.98 4.94
CA ALA A 85 -8.69 -10.21 4.87
C ALA A 85 -8.69 -9.14 5.97
N PRO A 86 -9.19 -7.92 5.69
CA PRO A 86 -9.12 -6.80 6.63
C PRO A 86 -9.96 -7.08 7.89
N GLU A 87 -9.37 -6.88 9.06
CA GLU A 87 -10.04 -7.04 10.36
C GLU A 87 -11.19 -6.04 10.53
N ARG A 88 -11.00 -4.82 10.00
CA ARG A 88 -12.00 -3.72 10.06
C ARG A 88 -12.85 -3.68 8.79
N TRP A 89 -13.34 -4.83 8.34
CA TRP A 89 -14.19 -4.92 7.16
C TRP A 89 -15.50 -4.14 7.31
N ASP A 90 -16.06 -4.12 8.50
CA ASP A 90 -17.25 -3.34 8.86
C ASP A 90 -17.11 -1.84 8.51
N ARG A 91 -15.92 -1.28 8.70
CA ARG A 91 -15.62 0.13 8.34
C ARG A 91 -15.55 0.32 6.82
N ILE A 92 -15.04 -0.67 6.08
CA ILE A 92 -15.05 -0.64 4.61
C ILE A 92 -16.50 -0.72 4.10
N VAL A 93 -17.35 -1.54 4.73
CA VAL A 93 -18.78 -1.61 4.44
C VAL A 93 -19.48 -0.27 4.72
N ALA A 94 -19.14 0.40 5.83
CA ALA A 94 -19.66 1.72 6.15
C ALA A 94 -19.26 2.76 5.11
N LEU A 95 -17.97 2.83 4.71
CA LEU A 95 -17.51 3.71 3.63
C LEU A 95 -18.25 3.49 2.31
N ALA A 96 -18.53 2.23 1.96
CA ALA A 96 -19.29 1.94 0.75
C ALA A 96 -20.74 2.44 0.86
N ARG A 97 -21.39 2.28 2.03
CA ARG A 97 -22.74 2.78 2.31
C ARG A 97 -22.82 4.29 2.21
N ASP A 98 -21.83 5.03 2.74
CA ASP A 98 -21.75 6.49 2.65
C ASP A 98 -21.61 6.96 1.19
N CYS A 99 -21.09 6.09 0.31
CA CYS A 99 -21.05 6.29 -1.13
C CYS A 99 -22.31 5.80 -1.87
N GLY A 100 -23.37 5.38 -1.17
CA GLY A 100 -24.61 4.84 -1.76
C GLY A 100 -24.51 3.41 -2.30
N GLU A 101 -23.49 2.63 -1.87
CA GLU A 101 -23.24 1.26 -2.32
C GLU A 101 -23.34 0.26 -1.15
N SER A 102 -23.55 -1.01 -1.47
CA SER A 102 -23.58 -2.08 -0.48
C SER A 102 -22.48 -3.10 -0.74
N LEU A 103 -21.78 -3.50 0.32
CA LEU A 103 -20.83 -4.60 0.29
C LEU A 103 -21.37 -5.76 1.18
N PRO A 104 -21.00 -7.02 0.89
CA PRO A 104 -21.37 -8.14 1.73
C PRO A 104 -20.81 -8.01 3.15
N ALA A 105 -21.46 -8.61 4.13
CA ALA A 105 -21.03 -8.58 5.54
C ALA A 105 -19.67 -9.25 5.76
N ALA A 106 -19.35 -10.29 4.99
CA ALA A 106 -18.05 -10.96 5.02
C ALA A 106 -17.07 -10.32 4.01
N PRO A 107 -15.74 -10.28 4.32
CA PRO A 107 -14.74 -9.76 3.40
C PRO A 107 -14.75 -10.42 2.04
N ALA A 108 -14.90 -9.63 0.97
CA ALA A 108 -14.98 -10.10 -0.41
C ALA A 108 -14.20 -9.18 -1.34
N ALA A 109 -13.00 -9.60 -1.73
CA ALA A 109 -12.09 -8.80 -2.58
C ALA A 109 -12.75 -8.42 -3.91
N ARG A 110 -13.50 -9.32 -4.55
CA ARG A 110 -14.19 -9.05 -5.82
C ARG A 110 -15.27 -7.97 -5.67
N ALA A 111 -16.06 -8.01 -4.59
CA ALA A 111 -17.09 -7.00 -4.33
C ALA A 111 -16.44 -5.62 -4.07
N LEU A 112 -15.39 -5.59 -3.26
CA LEU A 112 -14.62 -4.37 -3.01
C LEU A 112 -13.99 -3.82 -4.29
N SER A 113 -13.42 -4.69 -5.14
CA SER A 113 -12.85 -4.28 -6.44
C SER A 113 -13.91 -3.66 -7.34
N ALA A 114 -15.10 -4.24 -7.45
CA ALA A 114 -16.21 -3.72 -8.24
C ALA A 114 -16.66 -2.34 -7.72
N PHE A 115 -16.81 -2.19 -6.40
CA PHE A 115 -17.13 -0.91 -5.76
C PHE A 115 -16.08 0.17 -6.09
N LEU A 116 -14.79 -0.14 -5.90
CA LEU A 116 -13.69 0.81 -6.16
C LEU A 116 -13.65 1.26 -7.63
N LEU A 117 -13.82 0.33 -8.57
CA LEU A 117 -13.86 0.65 -10.01
C LEU A 117 -15.02 1.59 -10.35
N LYS A 118 -16.21 1.32 -9.79
CA LYS A 118 -17.39 2.19 -9.97
C LYS A 118 -17.14 3.59 -9.41
N ARG A 119 -16.53 3.70 -8.22
CA ARG A 119 -16.18 4.99 -7.61
C ARG A 119 -15.11 5.74 -8.39
N GLN A 120 -14.10 5.05 -8.90
CA GLN A 120 -13.06 5.64 -9.75
C GLN A 120 -13.66 6.32 -11.00
N GLN A 121 -14.68 5.71 -11.59
CA GLN A 121 -15.38 6.24 -12.77
C GLN A 121 -16.32 7.39 -12.43
N ALA A 122 -17.09 7.25 -11.33
CA ALA A 122 -18.12 8.21 -10.94
C ALA A 122 -17.56 9.48 -10.30
N ALA A 123 -16.47 9.38 -9.53
CA ALA A 123 -15.88 10.48 -8.77
C ALA A 123 -14.35 10.42 -8.77
N PRO A 124 -13.67 10.59 -9.91
CA PRO A 124 -12.22 10.42 -10.03
C PRO A 124 -11.42 11.39 -9.15
N ALA A 125 -11.92 12.59 -8.87
CA ALA A 125 -11.25 13.57 -8.02
C ALA A 125 -11.23 13.15 -6.53
N GLN A 126 -12.25 12.43 -6.07
CA GLN A 126 -12.37 11.95 -4.68
C GLN A 126 -11.80 10.53 -4.50
N PHE A 127 -11.51 9.83 -5.59
CA PHE A 127 -11.08 8.44 -5.56
C PHE A 127 -9.75 8.22 -4.83
N PRO A 128 -8.73 9.11 -4.89
CA PRO A 128 -7.51 8.97 -4.09
C PRO A 128 -7.77 8.97 -2.58
N ASP A 129 -8.73 9.76 -2.12
CA ASP A 129 -9.08 9.85 -0.71
C ASP A 129 -9.80 8.58 -0.22
N LEU A 130 -10.75 8.08 -1.00
CA LEU A 130 -11.39 6.79 -0.75
C LEU A 130 -10.36 5.66 -0.77
N SER A 131 -9.44 5.66 -1.73
CA SER A 131 -8.36 4.67 -1.83
C SER A 131 -7.49 4.67 -0.58
N LEU A 132 -7.11 5.85 -0.08
CA LEU A 132 -6.32 5.97 1.14
C LEU A 132 -7.07 5.43 2.35
N ALA A 133 -8.34 5.76 2.52
CA ALA A 133 -9.17 5.25 3.60
C ALA A 133 -9.23 3.70 3.57
N VAL A 134 -9.47 3.13 2.39
CA VAL A 134 -9.48 1.67 2.21
C VAL A 134 -8.11 1.05 2.51
N VAL A 135 -7.00 1.61 2.00
CA VAL A 135 -5.63 1.12 2.28
C VAL A 135 -5.33 1.08 3.78
N LYS A 136 -5.72 2.12 4.51
CA LYS A 136 -5.55 2.18 5.99
C LYS A 136 -6.33 1.08 6.72
N LEU A 137 -7.46 0.65 6.17
CA LEU A 137 -8.32 -0.39 6.73
C LEU A 137 -7.92 -1.81 6.31
N LEU A 138 -7.21 -1.97 5.18
CA LEU A 138 -6.71 -3.27 4.72
C LEU A 138 -5.62 -3.86 5.65
N GLY A 139 -4.91 -3.02 6.39
CA GLY A 139 -3.81 -3.48 7.24
C GLY A 139 -2.47 -3.60 6.50
N ALA A 140 -1.51 -4.24 7.16
CA ALA A 140 -0.16 -4.41 6.64
C ALA A 140 0.08 -5.84 6.15
N GLY A 141 0.77 -5.99 5.03
CA GLY A 141 1.22 -7.30 4.57
C GLY A 141 2.37 -7.85 5.45
N GLU A 142 2.55 -9.16 5.38
CA GLU A 142 3.59 -9.88 6.14
C GLU A 142 4.23 -10.98 5.29
N TYR A 143 5.41 -11.46 5.73
CA TYR A 143 6.05 -12.64 5.15
C TYR A 143 5.77 -13.83 6.04
N VAL A 144 5.14 -14.86 5.47
CA VAL A 144 4.74 -16.07 6.18
C VAL A 144 5.36 -17.31 5.54
N LEU A 145 5.68 -18.31 6.37
CA LEU A 145 6.11 -19.61 5.88
C LEU A 145 4.92 -20.35 5.24
N LYS A 146 5.12 -20.81 4.01
CA LYS A 146 4.24 -21.74 3.32
C LYS A 146 4.91 -23.10 3.19
N ARG A 147 4.31 -24.12 3.81
CA ARG A 147 4.71 -25.52 3.62
C ARG A 147 3.93 -26.13 2.46
N PRO A 148 4.53 -27.03 1.67
CA PRO A 148 3.84 -27.73 0.61
C PRO A 148 2.57 -28.45 1.11
N GLY A 149 1.48 -28.34 0.37
CA GLY A 149 0.21 -28.97 0.70
C GLY A 149 -0.54 -28.36 1.90
N GLN A 150 0.02 -27.38 2.63
CA GLN A 150 -0.67 -26.73 3.73
C GLN A 150 -1.33 -25.42 3.29
N PRO A 151 -2.48 -25.03 3.87
CA PRO A 151 -3.09 -23.72 3.58
C PRO A 151 -2.17 -22.57 4.04
N CYS A 152 -2.26 -21.45 3.37
CA CYS A 152 -1.55 -20.22 3.73
C CYS A 152 -2.45 -19.03 3.43
N ALA A 153 -2.32 -17.96 4.20
CA ALA A 153 -3.00 -16.71 3.90
C ALA A 153 -2.56 -16.18 2.53
N GLY A 154 -3.54 -15.81 1.70
CA GLY A 154 -3.30 -15.17 0.42
C GLY A 154 -3.05 -13.67 0.54
N HIS A 155 -2.99 -12.99 -0.58
CA HIS A 155 -2.87 -11.55 -0.65
C HIS A 155 -4.20 -10.92 -1.07
N PHE A 156 -5.02 -10.49 -0.09
CA PHE A 156 -6.37 -9.99 -0.29
C PHE A 156 -6.44 -8.88 -1.35
N GLY A 157 -5.59 -7.86 -1.25
CA GLY A 157 -5.58 -6.73 -2.19
C GLY A 157 -5.23 -7.11 -3.63
N LEU A 158 -4.42 -8.16 -3.82
CA LEU A 158 -4.13 -8.71 -5.14
C LEU A 158 -5.12 -9.81 -5.55
N ALA A 159 -6.02 -10.26 -4.67
CA ALA A 159 -6.86 -11.44 -4.86
C ALA A 159 -6.05 -12.66 -5.36
N LEU A 160 -4.91 -12.94 -4.71
CA LEU A 160 -4.01 -14.05 -5.00
C LEU A 160 -3.84 -14.95 -3.79
N ASN A 161 -3.95 -16.26 -4.00
CA ASN A 161 -3.62 -17.24 -2.96
C ASN A 161 -2.13 -17.52 -2.90
N ASP A 162 -1.44 -17.47 -4.05
CA ASP A 162 -0.02 -17.76 -4.17
C ASP A 162 0.75 -16.53 -4.64
N TYR A 163 1.42 -15.86 -3.71
CA TYR A 163 2.21 -14.69 -4.01
C TYR A 163 3.49 -14.67 -3.17
N ALA A 164 4.65 -14.63 -3.83
CA ALA A 164 5.95 -14.50 -3.20
C ALA A 164 6.70 -13.32 -3.81
N HIS A 165 7.63 -12.74 -3.10
CA HIS A 165 8.53 -11.74 -3.67
C HIS A 165 9.78 -12.43 -4.22
N ALA A 166 10.07 -12.22 -5.52
CA ALA A 166 11.19 -12.84 -6.24
C ALA A 166 11.86 -11.91 -7.28
N THR A 167 11.30 -10.73 -7.54
CA THR A 167 11.62 -9.90 -8.71
C THR A 167 12.52 -8.69 -8.42
N ALA A 168 12.84 -8.42 -7.16
CA ALA A 168 13.68 -7.29 -6.78
C ALA A 168 14.77 -7.65 -5.73
N PRO A 169 15.64 -8.66 -5.99
CA PRO A 169 16.66 -9.13 -5.05
C PRO A 169 17.76 -8.09 -4.79
N ASN A 170 17.89 -7.07 -5.63
CA ASN A 170 18.83 -5.96 -5.46
C ASN A 170 18.46 -5.03 -4.29
N ARG A 171 17.19 -5.04 -3.83
CA ARG A 171 16.69 -4.12 -2.80
C ARG A 171 15.78 -4.77 -1.75
N ARG A 172 15.35 -6.03 -1.93
CA ARG A 172 14.51 -6.76 -0.97
C ARG A 172 15.13 -8.10 -0.62
N PHE A 173 15.47 -8.28 0.64
CA PHE A 173 16.07 -9.52 1.13
C PHE A 173 15.17 -10.77 0.99
N PRO A 174 13.82 -10.69 1.18
CA PRO A 174 12.94 -11.84 0.90
C PRO A 174 13.03 -12.36 -0.54
N ASP A 175 13.29 -11.49 -1.52
CA ASP A 175 13.51 -11.90 -2.91
C ASP A 175 14.80 -12.70 -3.07
N VAL A 176 15.86 -12.36 -2.34
CA VAL A 176 17.12 -13.14 -2.32
C VAL A 176 16.88 -14.54 -1.78
N ILE A 177 16.11 -14.66 -0.69
CA ILE A 177 15.73 -15.96 -0.10
C ILE A 177 14.96 -16.78 -1.14
N THR A 178 13.94 -16.20 -1.76
CA THR A 178 13.12 -16.86 -2.78
C THR A 178 13.96 -17.28 -4.01
N GLN A 179 14.87 -16.43 -4.47
CA GLN A 179 15.78 -16.74 -5.60
C GLN A 179 16.73 -17.89 -5.27
N ARG A 180 17.23 -17.99 -4.05
CA ARG A 180 18.06 -19.13 -3.60
C ARG A 180 17.26 -20.43 -3.59
N LEU A 181 16.02 -20.40 -3.08
CA LEU A 181 15.11 -21.55 -3.13
C LEU A 181 14.79 -21.96 -4.55
N LEU A 182 14.51 -20.99 -5.43
CA LEU A 182 14.24 -21.25 -6.86
C LEU A 182 15.43 -21.89 -7.56
N LYS A 183 16.64 -21.36 -7.37
CA LYS A 183 17.87 -21.93 -7.96
C LYS A 183 18.11 -23.36 -7.48
N ALA A 184 17.94 -23.64 -6.18
CA ALA A 184 18.09 -24.99 -5.64
C ALA A 184 17.03 -25.94 -6.21
N ALA A 185 15.78 -25.51 -6.35
CA ALA A 185 14.71 -26.31 -6.94
C ALA A 185 14.98 -26.64 -8.43
N LEU A 186 15.41 -25.64 -9.20
CA LEU A 186 15.78 -25.83 -10.64
C LEU A 186 16.98 -26.77 -10.83
N ALA A 187 17.93 -26.76 -9.91
CA ALA A 187 19.10 -27.64 -9.91
C ALA A 187 18.84 -29.04 -9.33
N GLY A 188 17.63 -29.31 -8.84
CA GLY A 188 17.33 -30.56 -8.09
C GLY A 188 18.12 -30.70 -6.79
N ALA A 189 18.68 -29.61 -6.26
CA ALA A 189 19.51 -29.61 -5.06
C ALA A 189 18.66 -29.55 -3.78
N ALA A 190 19.27 -29.84 -2.62
CA ALA A 190 18.63 -29.68 -1.32
C ALA A 190 18.19 -28.21 -1.09
N ALA A 191 17.13 -28.02 -0.30
CA ALA A 191 16.66 -26.68 0.06
C ALA A 191 17.73 -25.99 0.93
N PRO A 192 18.10 -24.73 0.60
CA PRO A 192 19.15 -24.01 1.35
C PRO A 192 18.69 -23.52 2.72
N TYR A 193 17.40 -23.65 3.05
CA TYR A 193 16.79 -23.23 4.31
C TYR A 193 15.81 -24.29 4.79
N GLY A 194 15.84 -24.58 6.11
CA GLY A 194 14.79 -25.35 6.78
C GLY A 194 13.57 -24.48 7.15
N ASP A 195 12.47 -25.13 7.54
CA ASP A 195 11.20 -24.46 7.88
C ASP A 195 11.34 -23.47 9.03
N GLU A 196 12.03 -23.85 10.10
CA GLU A 196 12.25 -22.97 11.27
C GLU A 196 13.04 -21.72 10.87
N GLN A 197 14.07 -21.90 10.04
CA GLN A 197 14.87 -20.80 9.53
C GLN A 197 14.05 -19.88 8.62
N LEU A 198 13.21 -20.44 7.75
CA LEU A 198 12.32 -19.65 6.90
C LEU A 198 11.29 -18.87 7.73
N SER A 199 10.73 -19.48 8.78
CA SER A 199 9.79 -18.78 9.68
C SER A 199 10.47 -17.58 10.35
N ALA A 200 11.63 -17.79 10.96
CA ALA A 200 12.41 -16.72 11.61
C ALA A 200 12.82 -15.60 10.62
N LEU A 201 13.20 -15.96 9.39
CA LEU A 201 13.50 -14.99 8.33
C LEU A 201 12.27 -14.22 7.89
N GLY A 202 11.10 -14.84 7.80
CA GLY A 202 9.82 -14.19 7.47
C GLY A 202 9.42 -13.15 8.52
N GLU A 203 9.48 -13.52 9.78
CA GLU A 203 9.23 -12.61 10.92
C GLU A 203 10.20 -11.44 10.93
N HIS A 204 11.50 -11.72 10.76
CA HIS A 204 12.54 -10.69 10.69
C HIS A 204 12.29 -9.72 9.53
N CYS A 205 12.02 -10.23 8.32
CA CYS A 205 11.75 -9.39 7.16
C CYS A 205 10.50 -8.52 7.35
N THR A 206 9.45 -9.07 7.95
CA THR A 206 8.22 -8.33 8.28
C THR A 206 8.50 -7.20 9.27
N LEU A 207 9.27 -7.47 10.31
CA LEU A 207 9.67 -6.47 11.30
C LEU A 207 10.50 -5.34 10.67
N GLN A 208 11.52 -5.71 9.87
CA GLN A 208 12.39 -4.73 9.24
C GLN A 208 11.68 -3.89 8.18
N GLU A 209 10.75 -4.46 7.43
CA GLU A 209 9.90 -3.70 6.51
C GLU A 209 9.03 -2.66 7.25
N ARG A 210 8.45 -3.05 8.39
CA ARG A 210 7.69 -2.12 9.26
C ARG A 210 8.59 -1.00 9.80
N ASN A 211 9.82 -1.31 10.20
CA ASN A 211 10.79 -0.32 10.66
C ASN A 211 11.21 0.64 9.53
N ALA A 212 11.52 0.12 8.35
CA ALA A 212 11.85 0.94 7.18
C ALA A 212 10.70 1.88 6.80
N ALA A 213 9.46 1.38 6.76
CA ALA A 213 8.27 2.19 6.50
C ALA A 213 8.03 3.28 7.58
N LYS A 214 8.47 3.03 8.81
CA LYS A 214 8.43 4.02 9.90
C LYS A 214 9.40 5.18 9.66
N VAL A 215 10.64 4.85 9.28
CA VAL A 215 11.68 5.85 8.96
C VAL A 215 11.27 6.66 7.73
N GLU A 216 10.81 5.99 6.67
CA GLU A 216 10.36 6.66 5.45
C GLU A 216 9.21 7.65 5.72
N ARG A 217 8.22 7.25 6.50
CA ARG A 217 7.14 8.16 6.94
C ARG A 217 7.66 9.33 7.75
N GLN A 218 8.65 9.10 8.63
CA GLN A 218 9.25 10.16 9.43
C GLN A 218 9.95 11.19 8.53
N VAL A 219 10.75 10.74 7.58
CA VAL A 219 11.45 11.63 6.63
C VAL A 219 10.46 12.43 5.79
N ARG A 220 9.40 11.79 5.28
CA ARG A 220 8.33 12.48 4.53
C ARG A 220 7.63 13.54 5.39
N LYS A 221 7.36 13.23 6.67
CA LYS A 221 6.75 14.20 7.62
C LYS A 221 7.68 15.36 7.91
N SER A 222 8.97 15.12 8.10
CA SER A 222 9.96 16.19 8.30
C SER A 222 10.03 17.11 7.07
N ALA A 223 10.03 16.55 5.87
CA ALA A 223 9.98 17.32 4.63
C ALA A 223 8.68 18.16 4.52
N ALA A 224 7.54 17.59 4.86
CA ALA A 224 6.28 18.31 4.86
C ALA A 224 6.24 19.42 5.92
N ALA A 225 6.75 19.16 7.13
CA ALA A 225 6.85 20.16 8.19
C ALA A 225 7.75 21.34 7.78
N LEU A 226 8.85 21.08 7.07
CA LEU A 226 9.75 22.10 6.55
C LEU A 226 9.03 23.03 5.55
N LEU A 227 8.28 22.46 4.60
CA LEU A 227 7.52 23.26 3.63
C LEU A 227 6.39 24.06 4.29
N LEU A 228 5.74 23.49 5.30
CA LEU A 228 4.60 24.13 5.99
C LEU A 228 5.04 25.16 7.04
N GLN A 229 6.32 25.24 7.39
CA GLN A 229 6.80 26.13 8.45
C GLN A 229 6.43 27.60 8.21
N ALA A 230 6.44 28.05 6.94
CA ALA A 230 6.07 29.41 6.56
C ALA A 230 4.56 29.65 6.50
N HIS A 231 3.72 28.60 6.61
CA HIS A 231 2.28 28.63 6.44
C HIS A 231 1.52 28.46 7.77
N VAL A 232 2.21 28.59 8.91
CA VAL A 232 1.55 28.54 10.23
C VAL A 232 0.52 29.67 10.36
N GLY A 233 -0.69 29.34 10.74
CA GLY A 233 -1.86 30.24 10.79
C GLY A 233 -2.78 30.13 9.56
N GLU A 234 -2.37 29.56 8.46
CA GLU A 234 -3.19 29.36 7.28
C GLU A 234 -4.21 28.23 7.45
N GLN A 235 -5.29 28.30 6.67
CA GLN A 235 -6.38 27.32 6.69
C GLN A 235 -6.39 26.44 5.46
N PHE A 236 -6.71 25.16 5.67
CA PHE A 236 -6.70 24.12 4.63
C PHE A 236 -7.98 23.28 4.72
N ASP A 237 -8.40 22.74 3.57
CA ASP A 237 -9.35 21.63 3.52
C ASP A 237 -8.58 20.32 3.74
N ALA A 238 -9.07 19.50 4.64
CA ALA A 238 -8.39 18.28 5.04
C ALA A 238 -9.33 17.08 5.12
N LEU A 239 -8.78 15.90 4.83
CA LEU A 239 -9.43 14.61 4.99
C LEU A 239 -8.94 13.94 6.27
N VAL A 240 -9.84 13.41 7.09
CA VAL A 240 -9.49 12.56 8.24
C VAL A 240 -8.96 11.22 7.74
N THR A 241 -7.68 10.92 8.02
CA THR A 241 -6.99 9.73 7.56
C THR A 241 -6.76 8.68 8.62
N GLY A 242 -6.98 9.01 9.88
CA GLY A 242 -6.82 8.09 11.00
C GLY A 242 -7.44 8.60 12.28
N VAL A 243 -8.09 7.69 13.00
CA VAL A 243 -8.65 7.92 14.34
C VAL A 243 -8.25 6.76 15.24
N SER A 244 -7.65 7.03 16.38
CA SER A 244 -7.30 6.05 17.40
C SER A 244 -7.16 6.72 18.77
N ASP A 245 -6.92 5.92 19.82
CA ASP A 245 -6.63 6.42 21.17
C ASP A 245 -5.41 7.34 21.24
N LYS A 246 -4.52 7.27 20.22
CA LYS A 246 -3.32 8.12 20.12
C LYS A 246 -3.59 9.48 19.48
N GLY A 247 -4.77 9.68 18.89
CA GLY A 247 -5.19 10.92 18.28
C GLY A 247 -5.94 10.75 16.95
N THR A 248 -6.26 11.89 16.34
CA THR A 248 -6.88 12.01 15.03
C THR A 248 -5.87 12.65 14.07
N TRP A 249 -5.77 12.10 12.87
CA TRP A 249 -4.86 12.57 11.81
C TRP A 249 -5.67 13.06 10.63
N VAL A 250 -5.19 14.15 10.03
CA VAL A 250 -5.79 14.74 8.84
C VAL A 250 -4.74 14.94 7.77
N ARG A 251 -5.16 14.89 6.52
CA ARG A 251 -4.32 15.13 5.34
C ARG A 251 -4.85 16.33 4.56
N ILE A 252 -3.96 17.26 4.27
CA ILE A 252 -4.18 18.37 3.33
C ILE A 252 -3.63 18.00 1.95
N SER A 253 -4.15 18.63 0.88
CA SER A 253 -3.82 18.28 -0.51
C SER A 253 -2.72 19.16 -1.10
N LYS A 254 -2.56 20.38 -0.61
CA LYS A 254 -1.58 21.37 -1.13
C LYS A 254 -0.97 22.16 0.03
N PRO A 255 0.32 21.87 0.33
CA PRO A 255 1.13 20.72 -0.12
C PRO A 255 0.53 19.40 0.39
N LEU A 256 0.88 18.28 -0.24
CA LEU A 256 0.39 16.96 0.22
C LEU A 256 1.06 16.58 1.54
N ALA A 257 0.37 16.78 2.65
CA ALA A 257 0.91 16.57 3.99
C ALA A 257 -0.12 15.96 4.93
N GLU A 258 0.33 15.11 5.86
CA GLU A 258 -0.48 14.53 6.93
C GLU A 258 0.01 15.07 8.29
N GLY A 259 -0.92 15.56 9.12
CA GLY A 259 -0.64 16.06 10.45
C GLY A 259 -1.67 15.62 11.47
N ARG A 260 -1.43 15.94 12.74
CA ARG A 260 -2.34 15.61 13.85
C ARG A 260 -3.37 16.71 14.02
N LEU A 261 -4.64 16.34 14.18
CA LEU A 261 -5.69 17.24 14.59
C LEU A 261 -5.68 17.31 16.12
N VAL A 262 -5.15 18.41 16.68
CA VAL A 262 -4.97 18.56 18.12
C VAL A 262 -6.17 19.17 18.82
N GLN A 263 -7.08 19.83 18.07
CA GLN A 263 -8.29 20.46 18.59
C GLN A 263 -9.47 20.24 17.64
N GLY A 264 -10.69 20.03 18.19
CA GLY A 264 -11.92 19.87 17.41
C GLY A 264 -12.08 18.51 16.74
N PHE A 265 -11.44 17.46 17.27
CA PHE A 265 -11.43 16.11 16.71
C PHE A 265 -12.60 15.23 17.14
N ALA A 266 -13.40 15.65 18.17
CA ALA A 266 -14.49 14.84 18.69
C ALA A 266 -15.56 14.55 17.61
N GLY A 267 -16.00 13.28 17.53
CA GLY A 267 -17.04 12.83 16.61
C GLY A 267 -16.60 12.63 15.16
N LEU A 268 -15.30 12.81 14.84
CA LEU A 268 -14.76 12.56 13.50
C LEU A 268 -14.34 11.11 13.33
N ASP A 269 -14.48 10.61 12.10
CA ASP A 269 -13.98 9.29 11.69
C ASP A 269 -13.23 9.36 10.36
N VAL A 270 -12.53 8.28 10.02
CA VAL A 270 -11.77 8.14 8.77
C VAL A 270 -12.70 8.34 7.57
N GLY A 271 -12.32 9.26 6.68
CA GLY A 271 -13.09 9.63 5.49
C GLY A 271 -13.84 10.96 5.63
N ASP A 272 -13.95 11.52 6.84
CA ASP A 272 -14.57 12.84 7.04
C ASP A 272 -13.72 13.95 6.45
N THR A 273 -14.38 14.99 5.92
CA THR A 273 -13.74 16.22 5.46
C THR A 273 -13.94 17.35 6.47
N VAL A 274 -12.86 18.08 6.75
CA VAL A 274 -12.88 19.14 7.77
C VAL A 274 -12.06 20.34 7.30
N ARG A 275 -12.45 21.54 7.73
CA ARG A 275 -11.62 22.74 7.60
C ARG A 275 -10.70 22.84 8.80
N VAL A 276 -9.39 23.01 8.54
CA VAL A 276 -8.38 23.05 9.60
C VAL A 276 -7.44 24.23 9.45
N GLN A 277 -6.92 24.74 10.56
CA GLN A 277 -5.86 25.73 10.61
C GLN A 277 -4.56 25.04 11.04
N LEU A 278 -3.45 25.32 10.34
CA LEU A 278 -2.12 24.90 10.76
C LEU A 278 -1.68 25.71 11.97
N THR A 279 -1.44 25.03 13.09
CA THR A 279 -1.10 25.69 14.37
C THR A 279 0.38 25.59 14.72
N HIS A 280 1.04 24.48 14.34
CA HIS A 280 2.43 24.26 14.69
C HIS A 280 3.11 23.27 13.74
N THR A 281 4.44 23.46 13.54
CA THR A 281 5.31 22.50 12.86
C THR A 281 6.62 22.28 13.63
N ASP A 282 7.10 21.04 13.69
CA ASP A 282 8.43 20.67 14.19
C ASP A 282 9.12 19.82 13.12
N VAL A 283 10.10 20.41 12.44
CA VAL A 283 10.82 19.77 11.32
C VAL A 283 11.63 18.56 11.78
N GLN A 284 12.28 18.65 12.94
CA GLN A 284 13.13 17.54 13.44
C GLN A 284 12.30 16.30 13.80
N ARG A 285 11.14 16.52 14.42
CA ARG A 285 10.22 15.44 14.81
C ARG A 285 9.23 15.10 13.72
N GLY A 286 9.12 15.91 12.65
CA GLY A 286 8.14 15.78 11.60
C GLY A 286 6.71 15.96 12.13
N PHE A 287 6.51 16.81 13.14
CA PHE A 287 5.19 17.11 13.68
C PHE A 287 4.55 18.24 12.89
N ILE A 288 3.29 18.04 12.57
CA ILE A 288 2.42 19.00 11.92
C ILE A 288 1.11 18.94 12.69
N ASP A 289 0.74 20.03 13.34
CA ASP A 289 -0.44 20.10 14.17
C ASP A 289 -1.47 21.05 13.56
N PHE A 290 -2.71 20.56 13.51
CA PHE A 290 -3.86 21.30 13.01
C PHE A 290 -4.93 21.45 14.09
N ALA A 291 -5.68 22.54 14.04
CA ALA A 291 -6.91 22.74 14.79
C ALA A 291 -8.09 22.83 13.81
N ARG A 292 -9.23 22.22 14.14
CA ARG A 292 -10.45 22.37 13.36
C ARG A 292 -10.96 23.80 13.48
N THR A 293 -11.28 24.41 12.35
CA THR A 293 -12.00 25.69 12.29
C THR A 293 -13.48 25.44 12.06
N HIS A 294 -14.32 26.33 12.59
CA HIS A 294 -15.79 26.24 12.47
C HIS A 294 -16.24 26.54 11.05
#